data_ffa5ea8d1239296748c44baf33ad2b6a
#
_entry.id   ffa5ea8d1239296748c44baf33ad2b6a
#
_cell.length_a   1.000
_cell.length_b   1.000
_cell.length_c   1.000
_cell.angle_alpha   90.00
_cell.angle_beta   90.00
_cell.angle_gamma   90.00
#
_symmetry.space_group_name_H-M   'P 1'
#
loop_
_entity.id
_entity.type
_entity.pdbx_description
1 polymer ?
#
loop_
_entity_poly.entity_id
_entity_poly.type
_entity_poly.pdbx_seq_one_letter_code
_entity_poly.pdbx_strand_id
1 'polypeptide(L)'
;MIEKQMIRLMLNKKFYTQYKGTLSPTVFAGDISSLYETIQRSHEKYEDDIKIDELYSLHTAIFNPALTRAAKEKFSELIEDIREVQEPNKEIAKDIMRILSDRDLAQRIAVEATEIFNGKEANFTEITGMIDKHKTNVDEDKVPAVTTDVDEVLDLLNVTTKWKFNIPILKECV
;
A
#
# COMPACT_ATOMS: atom_id res chain seq x y z
N MET A 1 3.11 -13.30 -10.72
CA MET A 1 4.48 -13.03 -10.20
C MET A 1 4.52 -11.82 -9.29
N ILE A 2 4.08 -10.64 -9.73
CA ILE A 2 4.05 -9.39 -8.94
C ILE A 2 3.30 -9.54 -7.61
N GLU A 3 2.11 -10.17 -7.61
CA GLU A 3 1.30 -10.36 -6.40
C GLU A 3 2.01 -11.21 -5.35
N LYS A 4 2.71 -12.28 -5.75
CA LYS A 4 3.50 -13.13 -4.84
C LYS A 4 4.68 -12.36 -4.24
N GLN A 5 5.35 -11.51 -5.03
CA GLN A 5 6.41 -10.63 -4.54
C GLN A 5 5.87 -9.65 -3.49
N MET A 6 4.67 -9.12 -3.72
CA MET A 6 4.03 -8.21 -2.77
C MET A 6 3.67 -8.92 -1.47
N ILE A 7 3.07 -10.11 -1.52
CA ILE A 7 2.81 -10.91 -0.31
C ILE A 7 4.09 -11.09 0.51
N ARG A 8 5.20 -11.41 -0.15
CA ARG A 8 6.49 -11.59 0.53
C ARG A 8 6.98 -10.31 1.23
N LEU A 9 6.85 -9.15 0.58
CA LEU A 9 7.19 -7.86 1.18
C LEU A 9 6.29 -7.50 2.36
N MET A 10 4.99 -7.81 2.26
CA MET A 10 4.01 -7.54 3.30
C MET A 10 4.19 -8.39 4.57
N LEU A 11 5.03 -9.44 4.54
CA LEU A 11 5.42 -10.18 5.73
C LEU A 11 6.28 -9.32 6.68
N ASN A 12 7.00 -8.32 6.15
CA ASN A 12 7.76 -7.39 6.97
C ASN A 12 6.86 -6.33 7.58
N LYS A 13 6.85 -6.21 8.91
CA LYS A 13 5.99 -5.30 9.67
C LYS A 13 6.17 -3.83 9.30
N LYS A 14 7.42 -3.39 9.09
CA LYS A 14 7.71 -2.00 8.73
C LYS A 14 7.15 -1.67 7.34
N PHE A 15 7.39 -2.56 6.38
CA PHE A 15 6.85 -2.40 5.03
C PHE A 15 5.32 -2.41 5.05
N TYR A 16 4.70 -3.38 5.73
CA TYR A 16 3.25 -3.43 5.89
C TYR A 16 2.70 -2.13 6.49
N THR A 17 3.28 -1.64 7.59
CA THR A 17 2.81 -0.43 8.27
C THR A 17 2.88 0.80 7.37
N GLN A 18 3.92 0.90 6.56
CA GLN A 18 4.11 2.00 5.60
C GLN A 18 3.03 1.99 4.50
N TYR A 19 2.63 0.80 4.02
CA TYR A 19 1.79 0.68 2.83
C TYR A 19 0.40 0.07 3.07
N LYS A 20 0.03 -0.27 4.32
CA LYS A 20 -1.25 -0.91 4.67
C LYS A 20 -2.51 -0.18 4.19
N GLY A 21 -2.44 1.16 4.03
CA GLY A 21 -3.56 1.98 3.55
C GLY A 21 -3.60 2.16 2.03
N THR A 22 -2.57 1.68 1.32
CA THR A 22 -2.41 1.93 -0.12
C THR A 22 -3.12 0.86 -0.97
N LEU A 23 -3.22 -0.36 -0.47
CA LEU A 23 -3.80 -1.49 -1.19
C LEU A 23 -5.07 -2.01 -0.52
N SER A 24 -6.12 -2.21 -1.32
CA SER A 24 -7.28 -2.98 -0.92
C SER A 24 -7.02 -4.49 -1.12
N PRO A 25 -7.61 -5.38 -0.30
CA PRO A 25 -7.57 -6.83 -0.55
C PRO A 25 -8.06 -7.23 -1.94
N THR A 26 -8.93 -6.44 -2.54
CA THR A 26 -9.50 -6.66 -3.88
C THR A 26 -8.50 -6.55 -5.02
N VAL A 27 -7.33 -5.95 -4.80
CA VAL A 27 -6.22 -5.90 -5.77
C VAL A 27 -5.69 -7.30 -6.06
N PHE A 28 -5.77 -8.18 -5.07
CA PHE A 28 -5.31 -9.55 -5.18
C PHE A 28 -6.45 -10.47 -5.59
N ALA A 29 -6.17 -11.41 -6.48
CA ALA A 29 -7.16 -12.36 -6.96
C ALA A 29 -7.15 -13.65 -6.12
N GLY A 30 -8.35 -14.20 -5.85
CA GLY A 30 -8.54 -15.54 -5.32
C GLY A 30 -7.79 -15.80 -4.01
N ASP A 31 -6.97 -16.86 -3.98
CA ASP A 31 -6.29 -17.34 -2.78
C ASP A 31 -5.23 -16.35 -2.25
N ILE A 32 -4.64 -15.53 -3.13
CA ILE A 32 -3.69 -14.49 -2.73
C ILE A 32 -4.37 -13.41 -1.89
N SER A 33 -5.60 -13.02 -2.24
CA SER A 33 -6.41 -12.09 -1.43
C SER A 33 -6.63 -12.63 -0.02
N SER A 34 -6.97 -13.91 0.10
CA SER A 34 -7.17 -14.56 1.41
C SER A 34 -5.89 -14.63 2.26
N LEU A 35 -4.72 -14.83 1.63
CA LEU A 35 -3.43 -14.75 2.31
C LEU A 35 -3.13 -13.32 2.75
N TYR A 36 -3.42 -12.32 1.92
CA TYR A 36 -3.24 -10.92 2.28
C TYR A 36 -4.09 -10.51 3.48
N GLU A 37 -5.37 -10.91 3.53
CA GLU A 37 -6.22 -10.71 4.71
C GLU A 37 -5.64 -11.38 5.96
N THR A 38 -5.05 -12.56 5.81
CA THR A 38 -4.37 -13.24 6.93
C THR A 38 -3.18 -12.42 7.44
N ILE A 39 -2.38 -11.86 6.52
CA ILE A 39 -1.24 -10.99 6.87
C ILE A 39 -1.72 -9.73 7.58
N GLN A 40 -2.80 -9.09 7.10
CA GLN A 40 -3.39 -7.92 7.76
C GLN A 40 -3.78 -8.23 9.21
N ARG A 41 -4.58 -9.29 9.42
CA ARG A 41 -5.01 -9.73 10.76
C ARG A 41 -3.83 -10.12 11.65
N SER A 42 -2.80 -10.72 11.07
CA SER A 42 -1.59 -11.10 11.82
C SER A 42 -0.84 -9.87 12.30
N HIS A 43 -0.66 -8.87 11.45
CA HIS A 43 -0.01 -7.62 11.84
C HIS A 43 -0.83 -6.75 12.80
N GLU A 44 -2.15 -6.90 12.82
CA GLU A 44 -3.00 -6.28 13.85
C GLU A 44 -2.82 -6.94 15.22
N LYS A 45 -2.54 -8.24 15.24
CA LYS A 45 -2.47 -9.05 16.46
C LYS A 45 -1.04 -9.18 17.01
N TYR A 46 -0.04 -9.21 16.13
CA TYR A 46 1.37 -9.44 16.48
C TYR A 46 2.22 -8.24 16.05
N GLU A 47 3.25 -7.93 16.83
CA GLU A 47 4.12 -6.78 16.55
C GLU A 47 5.33 -7.12 15.69
N ASP A 48 5.71 -8.38 15.61
CA ASP A 48 6.88 -8.85 14.88
C ASP A 48 6.62 -9.08 13.39
N ASP A 49 7.70 -9.23 12.63
CA ASP A 49 7.65 -9.71 11.25
C ASP A 49 7.07 -11.12 11.19
N ILE A 50 6.28 -11.40 10.15
CA ILE A 50 5.71 -12.73 9.93
C ILE A 50 6.73 -13.55 9.13
N LYS A 51 7.11 -14.72 9.64
CA LYS A 51 7.95 -15.64 8.87
C LYS A 51 7.10 -16.41 7.86
N ILE A 52 7.67 -16.65 6.68
CA ILE A 52 6.98 -17.40 5.62
C ILE A 52 6.54 -18.81 6.11
N ASP A 53 7.35 -19.43 6.99
CA ASP A 53 7.04 -20.74 7.58
C ASP A 53 5.86 -20.69 8.55
N GLU A 54 5.57 -19.55 9.14
CA GLU A 54 4.46 -19.33 10.06
C GLU A 54 3.16 -19.04 9.31
N LEU A 55 3.23 -18.50 8.06
CA LEU A 55 2.09 -18.05 7.30
C LEU A 55 1.06 -19.17 7.06
N TYR A 56 1.53 -20.40 6.80
CA TYR A 56 0.64 -21.55 6.64
C TYR A 56 -0.17 -21.83 7.91
N SER A 57 0.48 -21.86 9.05
CA SER A 57 -0.17 -22.11 10.34
C SER A 57 -1.11 -20.97 10.73
N LEU A 58 -0.70 -19.72 10.50
CA LEU A 58 -1.54 -18.55 10.71
C LEU A 58 -2.82 -18.64 9.85
N HIS A 59 -2.66 -18.93 8.55
CA HIS A 59 -3.78 -19.00 7.65
C HIS A 59 -4.73 -20.17 7.94
N THR A 60 -4.20 -21.40 8.10
CA THR A 60 -5.01 -22.63 8.12
C THR A 60 -5.44 -23.09 9.50
N ALA A 61 -4.71 -22.73 10.56
CA ALA A 61 -5.01 -23.17 11.91
C ALA A 61 -5.60 -22.04 12.78
N ILE A 62 -5.12 -20.80 12.62
CA ILE A 62 -5.51 -19.70 13.51
C ILE A 62 -6.69 -18.93 12.93
N PHE A 63 -6.61 -18.48 11.66
CA PHE A 63 -7.63 -17.60 11.09
C PHE A 63 -8.72 -18.34 10.32
N ASN A 64 -8.41 -19.50 9.72
CA ASN A 64 -9.37 -20.26 8.92
C ASN A 64 -9.35 -21.77 9.28
N PRO A 65 -9.67 -22.16 10.53
CA PRO A 65 -9.56 -23.55 10.97
C PRO A 65 -10.52 -24.51 10.24
N ALA A 66 -11.62 -23.97 9.67
CA ALA A 66 -12.65 -24.76 8.97
C ALA A 66 -12.30 -25.09 7.51
N LEU A 67 -11.10 -24.72 7.01
CA LEU A 67 -10.67 -25.05 5.66
C LEU A 67 -10.64 -26.55 5.44
N THR A 68 -11.14 -26.98 4.27
CA THR A 68 -11.07 -28.38 3.83
C THR A 68 -9.62 -28.79 3.61
N ARG A 69 -9.36 -30.12 3.62
CA ARG A 69 -8.03 -30.66 3.34
C ARG A 69 -7.49 -30.21 1.99
N ALA A 70 -8.32 -30.28 0.95
CA ALA A 70 -7.93 -29.83 -0.39
C ALA A 70 -7.57 -28.33 -0.44
N ALA A 71 -8.31 -27.47 0.29
CA ALA A 71 -7.97 -26.06 0.37
C ALA A 71 -6.63 -25.84 1.12
N LYS A 72 -6.38 -26.60 2.18
CA LYS A 72 -5.11 -26.53 2.91
C LYS A 72 -3.91 -26.95 2.06
N GLU A 73 -4.07 -28.01 1.26
CA GLU A 73 -3.04 -28.47 0.31
C GLU A 73 -2.74 -27.38 -0.74
N LYS A 74 -3.79 -26.76 -1.30
CA LYS A 74 -3.65 -25.63 -2.26
C LYS A 74 -2.92 -24.42 -1.66
N PHE A 75 -3.23 -24.06 -0.42
CA PHE A 75 -2.51 -22.97 0.26
C PHE A 75 -1.07 -23.33 0.61
N SER A 76 -0.78 -24.61 0.89
CA SER A 76 0.59 -25.08 1.07
C SER A 76 1.42 -24.89 -0.20
N GLU A 77 0.91 -25.28 -1.35
CA GLU A 77 1.56 -25.08 -2.66
C GLU A 77 1.77 -23.59 -2.96
N LEU A 78 0.75 -22.77 -2.72
CA LEU A 78 0.84 -21.33 -2.96
C LEU A 78 1.92 -20.67 -2.07
N ILE A 79 2.03 -21.08 -0.82
CA ILE A 79 3.04 -20.54 0.12
C ILE A 79 4.45 -20.99 -0.30
N GLU A 80 4.64 -22.24 -0.76
CA GLU A 80 5.92 -22.67 -1.33
C GLU A 80 6.28 -21.85 -2.58
N ASP A 81 5.34 -21.60 -3.45
CA ASP A 81 5.53 -20.74 -4.61
C ASP A 81 5.96 -19.31 -4.21
N ILE A 82 5.38 -18.77 -3.11
CA ILE A 82 5.76 -17.45 -2.58
C ILE A 82 7.15 -17.50 -1.95
N ARG A 83 7.53 -18.61 -1.32
CA ARG A 83 8.87 -18.82 -0.74
C ARG A 83 9.96 -18.78 -1.81
N GLU A 84 9.71 -19.37 -2.97
CA GLU A 84 10.65 -19.42 -4.08
C GLU A 84 10.83 -18.07 -4.79
N VAL A 85 9.85 -17.17 -4.65
CA VAL A 85 9.94 -15.85 -5.27
C VAL A 85 11.04 -15.03 -4.61
N GLN A 86 11.93 -14.47 -5.41
CA GLN A 86 12.96 -13.57 -4.93
C GLN A 86 12.35 -12.26 -4.43
N GLU A 87 12.76 -11.84 -3.24
CA GLU A 87 12.32 -10.57 -2.68
C GLU A 87 12.88 -9.41 -3.53
N PRO A 88 12.03 -8.50 -4.02
CA PRO A 88 12.48 -7.38 -4.82
C PRO A 88 13.26 -6.37 -3.95
N ASN A 89 14.17 -5.63 -4.56
CA ASN A 89 14.81 -4.52 -3.87
C ASN A 89 13.79 -3.40 -3.56
N LYS A 90 14.15 -2.47 -2.69
CA LYS A 90 13.24 -1.41 -2.21
C LYS A 90 12.68 -0.52 -3.33
N GLU A 91 13.46 -0.22 -4.36
CA GLU A 91 13.01 0.62 -5.48
C GLU A 91 12.01 -0.13 -6.35
N ILE A 92 12.32 -1.39 -6.69
CA ILE A 92 11.37 -2.26 -7.41
C ILE A 92 10.10 -2.47 -6.59
N ALA A 93 10.23 -2.60 -5.26
CA ALA A 93 9.08 -2.74 -4.37
C ALA A 93 8.14 -1.51 -4.45
N LYS A 94 8.69 -0.29 -4.49
CA LYS A 94 7.91 0.94 -4.66
C LYS A 94 7.19 0.99 -6.02
N ASP A 95 7.87 0.63 -7.09
CA ASP A 95 7.26 0.56 -8.42
C ASP A 95 6.14 -0.47 -8.48
N ILE A 96 6.33 -1.64 -7.85
CA ILE A 96 5.30 -2.67 -7.72
C ILE A 96 4.10 -2.12 -6.95
N MET A 97 4.33 -1.43 -5.82
CA MET A 97 3.27 -0.81 -5.04
C MET A 97 2.47 0.20 -5.85
N ARG A 98 3.15 1.05 -6.60
CA ARG A 98 2.50 2.03 -7.47
C ARG A 98 1.61 1.36 -8.51
N ILE A 99 2.14 0.36 -9.22
CA ILE A 99 1.38 -0.40 -10.24
C ILE A 99 0.12 -1.04 -9.62
N LEU A 100 0.24 -1.65 -8.45
CA LEU A 100 -0.90 -2.28 -7.78
C LEU A 100 -1.90 -1.25 -7.26
N SER A 101 -1.44 -0.12 -6.74
CA SER A 101 -2.29 0.98 -6.28
C SER A 101 -3.07 1.63 -7.45
N ASP A 102 -2.40 1.86 -8.60
CA ASP A 102 -3.05 2.34 -9.82
C ASP A 102 -4.13 1.37 -10.31
N ARG A 103 -3.84 0.07 -10.25
CA ARG A 103 -4.78 -0.99 -10.63
C ARG A 103 -5.99 -1.05 -9.69
N ASP A 104 -5.76 -0.92 -8.37
CA ASP A 104 -6.83 -0.86 -7.37
C ASP A 104 -7.76 0.33 -7.62
N LEU A 105 -7.19 1.52 -7.81
CA LEU A 105 -7.96 2.71 -8.14
C LEU A 105 -8.80 2.50 -9.40
N ALA A 106 -8.19 2.01 -10.47
CA ALA A 106 -8.88 1.76 -11.73
C ALA A 106 -10.04 0.77 -11.56
N GLN A 107 -9.84 -0.30 -10.77
CA GLN A 107 -10.88 -1.28 -10.48
C GLN A 107 -12.03 -0.66 -9.69
N ARG A 108 -11.76 0.12 -8.66
CA ARG A 108 -12.79 0.80 -7.85
C ARG A 108 -13.60 1.79 -8.69
N ILE A 109 -12.94 2.58 -9.52
CA ILE A 109 -13.61 3.50 -10.45
C ILE A 109 -14.49 2.72 -11.44
N ALA A 110 -14.01 1.60 -11.99
CA ALA A 110 -14.78 0.77 -12.91
C ALA A 110 -16.03 0.17 -12.25
N VAL A 111 -15.94 -0.28 -10.99
CA VAL A 111 -17.09 -0.78 -10.22
C VAL A 111 -18.12 0.34 -10.03
N GLU A 112 -17.71 1.50 -9.54
CA GLU A 112 -18.60 2.64 -9.31
C GLU A 112 -19.26 3.11 -10.62
N ALA A 113 -18.48 3.22 -11.70
CA ALA A 113 -19.01 3.58 -13.03
C ALA A 113 -20.04 2.55 -13.53
N THR A 114 -19.81 1.26 -13.27
CA THR A 114 -20.75 0.19 -13.64
C THR A 114 -22.04 0.27 -12.83
N GLU A 115 -21.96 0.57 -11.55
CA GLU A 115 -23.12 0.75 -10.68
C GLU A 115 -23.97 1.96 -11.13
N ILE A 116 -23.33 3.08 -11.47
CA ILE A 116 -24.01 4.26 -12.03
C ILE A 116 -24.68 3.90 -13.36
N PHE A 117 -24.00 3.17 -14.22
CA PHE A 117 -24.58 2.70 -15.49
C PHE A 117 -25.80 1.81 -15.29
N ASN A 118 -25.83 1.01 -14.24
CA ASN A 118 -26.94 0.15 -13.84
C ASN A 118 -28.06 0.87 -13.08
N GLY A 119 -27.99 2.21 -12.96
CA GLY A 119 -29.07 3.04 -12.40
C GLY A 119 -28.87 3.50 -10.95
N LYS A 120 -27.69 3.28 -10.35
CA LYS A 120 -27.30 3.94 -9.09
C LYS A 120 -27.21 5.46 -9.34
N GLU A 121 -27.66 6.25 -8.39
CA GLU A 121 -27.50 7.69 -8.44
C GLU A 121 -26.02 8.08 -8.60
N ALA A 122 -25.72 8.95 -9.58
CA ALA A 122 -24.35 9.32 -9.91
C ALA A 122 -23.71 10.15 -8.78
N ASN A 123 -22.69 9.63 -8.15
CA ASN A 123 -21.89 10.34 -7.15
C ASN A 123 -20.45 10.58 -7.66
N PHE A 124 -20.32 11.52 -8.57
CA PHE A 124 -18.99 11.88 -9.13
C PHE A 124 -18.03 12.45 -8.06
N THR A 125 -18.56 12.99 -6.95
CA THR A 125 -17.73 13.46 -5.83
C THR A 125 -16.97 12.30 -5.20
N GLU A 126 -17.57 11.11 -5.12
CA GLU A 126 -16.92 9.92 -4.61
C GLU A 126 -15.77 9.48 -5.51
N ILE A 127 -15.98 9.43 -6.83
CA ILE A 127 -14.94 9.11 -7.81
C ILE A 127 -13.77 10.11 -7.72
N THR A 128 -14.09 11.41 -7.67
CA THR A 128 -13.07 12.46 -7.53
C THR A 128 -12.29 12.29 -6.22
N GLY A 129 -12.99 12.00 -5.13
CA GLY A 129 -12.36 11.74 -3.83
C GLY A 129 -11.43 10.53 -3.82
N MET A 130 -11.75 9.46 -4.57
CA MET A 130 -10.85 8.30 -4.74
C MET A 130 -9.57 8.71 -5.48
N ILE A 131 -9.68 9.51 -6.54
CA ILE A 131 -8.55 9.98 -7.33
C ILE A 131 -7.64 10.90 -6.50
N ASP A 132 -8.23 11.83 -5.76
CA ASP A 132 -7.47 12.80 -4.96
C ASP A 132 -6.72 12.11 -3.80
N LYS A 133 -7.36 11.17 -3.11
CA LYS A 133 -6.70 10.33 -2.09
C LYS A 133 -5.53 9.53 -2.68
N HIS A 134 -5.70 8.99 -3.88
CA HIS A 134 -4.64 8.24 -4.55
C HIS A 134 -3.44 9.12 -4.88
N LYS A 135 -3.67 10.33 -5.43
CA LYS A 135 -2.61 11.30 -5.70
C LYS A 135 -1.83 11.65 -4.44
N THR A 136 -2.52 11.92 -3.33
CA THR A 136 -1.88 12.25 -2.06
C THR A 136 -0.99 11.10 -1.58
N ASN A 137 -1.46 9.85 -1.62
CA ASN A 137 -0.69 8.69 -1.19
C ASN A 137 0.54 8.43 -2.06
N VAL A 138 0.46 8.72 -3.36
CA VAL A 138 1.59 8.57 -4.30
C VAL A 138 2.62 9.69 -4.14
N ASP A 139 2.15 10.91 -3.81
CA ASP A 139 3.02 12.08 -3.63
C ASP A 139 3.65 12.16 -2.23
N GLU A 140 3.15 11.42 -1.23
CA GLU A 140 3.78 11.34 0.11
C GLU A 140 5.23 10.80 0.05
N ASP A 141 5.58 10.01 -0.97
CA ASP A 141 6.97 9.62 -1.23
C ASP A 141 7.87 10.82 -1.66
N LYS A 142 7.27 11.98 -1.99
CA LYS A 142 7.98 13.23 -2.34
C LYS A 142 8.02 14.25 -1.21
N VAL A 143 7.34 14.00 -0.11
CA VAL A 143 7.55 14.82 1.10
C VAL A 143 8.96 14.49 1.57
N PRO A 144 9.91 15.42 1.50
CA PRO A 144 11.21 15.21 2.09
C PRO A 144 10.96 14.81 3.54
N ALA A 145 11.56 13.70 3.97
CA ALA A 145 11.49 13.27 5.35
C ALA A 145 11.69 14.51 6.20
N VAL A 146 10.68 14.85 7.02
CA VAL A 146 10.83 15.97 7.94
C VAL A 146 12.00 15.58 8.81
N THR A 147 13.17 16.16 8.48
CA THR A 147 14.35 15.92 9.27
C THR A 147 14.08 16.48 10.65
N THR A 148 14.29 15.66 11.66
CA THR A 148 14.28 16.09 13.07
C THR A 148 15.66 16.56 13.49
N ASP A 149 16.62 16.53 12.58
CA ASP A 149 17.95 17.07 12.79
C ASP A 149 17.89 18.58 12.66
N VAL A 150 18.05 19.26 13.79
CA VAL A 150 17.97 20.73 13.92
C VAL A 150 19.07 21.40 13.09
N ASP A 151 20.22 20.78 12.97
CA ASP A 151 21.37 21.34 12.22
C ASP A 151 21.09 21.28 10.71
N GLU A 152 20.46 20.21 10.22
CA GLU A 152 20.05 20.09 8.81
C GLU A 152 18.92 21.08 8.47
N VAL A 153 17.99 21.33 9.41
CA VAL A 153 16.94 22.37 9.25
C VAL A 153 17.56 23.75 9.22
N LEU A 154 18.55 24.04 10.07
CA LEU A 154 19.24 25.30 10.09
C LEU A 154 20.07 25.56 8.85
N ASP A 155 20.70 24.50 8.28
CA ASP A 155 21.41 24.60 7.02
C ASP A 155 20.47 24.86 5.84
N LEU A 156 19.30 24.23 5.81
CA LEU A 156 18.26 24.51 4.82
C LEU A 156 17.69 25.92 4.92
N LEU A 157 17.60 26.48 6.13
CA LEU A 157 17.17 27.85 6.36
C LEU A 157 18.28 28.90 6.06
N ASN A 158 19.55 28.53 6.21
CA ASN A 158 20.72 29.36 5.88
C ASN A 158 21.03 29.44 4.39
N VAL A 159 20.49 28.49 3.55
CA VAL A 159 20.51 28.67 2.11
C VAL A 159 19.65 29.90 1.80
N THR A 160 20.32 31.00 1.51
CA THR A 160 19.76 32.31 1.18
C THR A 160 18.86 32.26 -0.06
N THR A 161 17.74 31.59 0.04
CA THR A 161 16.60 31.80 -0.85
C THR A 161 15.94 33.11 -0.43
N LYS A 162 16.35 34.20 -1.03
CA LYS A 162 15.58 35.44 -0.98
C LYS A 162 14.17 35.10 -1.49
N TRP A 163 13.21 35.02 -0.56
CA TRP A 163 11.80 34.88 -0.90
C TRP A 163 11.40 36.11 -1.69
N LYS A 164 11.26 35.96 -2.99
CA LYS A 164 10.68 37.01 -3.84
C LYS A 164 9.17 36.97 -3.66
N PHE A 165 8.69 37.82 -2.74
CA PHE A 165 7.27 38.08 -2.63
C PHE A 165 6.79 38.77 -3.92
N ASN A 166 5.92 38.11 -4.67
CA ASN A 166 5.31 38.65 -5.89
C ASN A 166 4.09 39.55 -5.57
N ILE A 167 3.94 40.03 -4.35
CA ILE A 167 2.89 40.94 -3.92
C ILE A 167 3.44 42.35 -4.03
N PRO A 168 2.88 43.20 -4.93
CA PRO A 168 3.42 44.57 -5.17
C PRO A 168 3.59 45.41 -3.94
N ILE A 169 2.70 45.28 -2.97
CA ILE A 169 2.69 46.07 -1.70
C ILE A 169 3.86 45.72 -0.77
N LEU A 170 4.42 44.50 -0.85
CA LEU A 170 5.52 44.07 -0.02
C LEU A 170 6.91 44.35 -0.63
N LYS A 171 6.97 44.77 -1.91
CA LYS A 171 8.22 45.14 -2.56
C LYS A 171 8.77 46.51 -2.10
N GLU A 172 7.94 47.35 -1.50
CA GLU A 172 8.32 48.68 -1.02
C GLU A 172 8.78 48.69 0.45
N CYS A 173 8.72 47.54 1.14
CA CYS A 173 9.07 47.43 2.56
C CYS A 173 10.38 46.71 2.84
N VAL A 174 11.21 46.37 1.82
CA VAL A 174 12.50 45.66 1.97
C VAL A 174 13.63 46.45 1.34
#